data_c1c8126919ffc612e6a14c639895d8d7
#
_entry.id   c1c8126919ffc612e6a14c639895d8d7
#
_cell.length_a   1.000
_cell.length_b   1.000
_cell.length_c   1.000
_cell.angle_alpha   90.00
_cell.angle_beta   90.00
_cell.angle_gamma   90.00
#
_symmetry.space_group_name_H-M   'P 1'
#
loop_
_entity.id
_entity.type
_entity.pdbx_description
1 polymer ?
#
loop_
_entity_poly.entity_id
_entity_poly.type
_entity_poly.pdbx_seq_one_letter_code
_entity_poly.pdbx_strand_id
1 'polypeptide(L)'
;MTPRVAEIVCQMIAFLFAISVHESAHAWTASRCGDPTARMLGRVSLNPIRHIDLFGTIILPLVAAISGIPLLGWAKPTPVDPRNFRNPMLDDILTSVAGPVSNFIVATGALLLLGGISLSSSAGHELILGLPGDFASAGSDSALTFVAMMLYALMIINVVLAVFNLIPVPPLDGSHVLRHFLPESVRMIYDRIGIFALLALVYLGGGLLSALLRPFLRFYLSMLYKF
;
A
#
# COMPACT_ATOMS: atom_id res chain seq x y z
N MET A 1 20.81 -8.34 15.83
CA MET A 1 19.42 -7.78 15.88
C MET A 1 18.48 -8.94 16.13
N THR A 2 17.46 -8.83 17.00
CA THR A 2 16.52 -9.93 17.15
C THR A 2 15.67 -10.09 15.87
N PRO A 3 15.24 -11.30 15.48
CA PRO A 3 14.43 -11.52 14.27
C PRO A 3 13.19 -10.61 14.21
N ARG A 4 12.50 -10.42 15.33
CA ARG A 4 11.34 -9.54 15.42
C ARG A 4 11.66 -8.06 15.14
N VAL A 5 12.80 -7.58 15.60
CA VAL A 5 13.24 -6.20 15.31
C VAL A 5 13.57 -6.04 13.82
N ALA A 6 14.20 -7.05 13.21
CA ALA A 6 14.47 -7.04 11.78
C ALA A 6 13.18 -6.99 10.95
N GLU A 7 12.19 -7.79 11.33
CA GLU A 7 10.87 -7.80 10.71
C GLU A 7 10.18 -6.43 10.79
N ILE A 8 10.12 -5.83 11.99
CA ILE A 8 9.52 -4.50 12.18
C ILE A 8 10.24 -3.45 11.33
N VAL A 9 11.58 -3.47 11.29
CA VAL A 9 12.37 -2.55 10.47
C VAL A 9 12.04 -2.73 8.98
N CYS A 10 12.00 -3.98 8.49
CA CYS A 10 11.64 -4.26 7.10
C CYS A 10 10.22 -3.78 6.78
N GLN A 11 9.25 -4.06 7.65
CA GLN A 11 7.86 -3.61 7.49
C GLN A 11 7.74 -2.09 7.45
N MET A 12 8.42 -1.38 8.36
CA MET A 12 8.40 0.09 8.40
C MET A 12 9.03 0.71 7.15
N ILE A 13 10.20 0.21 6.71
CA ILE A 13 10.84 0.70 5.49
C ILE A 13 9.97 0.42 4.27
N ALA A 14 9.44 -0.80 4.15
CA ALA A 14 8.54 -1.19 3.07
C ALA A 14 7.26 -0.33 3.05
N PHE A 15 6.69 -0.03 4.22
CA PHE A 15 5.52 0.83 4.35
C PHE A 15 5.83 2.27 3.92
N LEU A 16 6.92 2.87 4.41
CA LEU A 16 7.33 4.22 4.03
C LEU A 16 7.59 4.34 2.53
N PHE A 17 8.19 3.34 1.92
CA PHE A 17 8.40 3.30 0.48
C PHE A 17 7.08 3.16 -0.27
N ALA A 18 6.21 2.24 0.16
CA ALA A 18 4.93 1.98 -0.47
C ALA A 18 4.02 3.21 -0.51
N ILE A 19 3.89 3.93 0.62
CA ILE A 19 3.11 5.17 0.65
C ILE A 19 3.76 6.29 -0.16
N SER A 20 5.09 6.35 -0.22
CA SER A 20 5.79 7.38 -1.01
C SER A 20 5.56 7.20 -2.50
N VAL A 21 5.60 5.96 -2.99
CA VAL A 21 5.27 5.63 -4.38
C VAL A 21 3.81 5.94 -4.68
N HIS A 22 2.91 5.53 -3.78
CA HIS A 22 1.46 5.74 -3.88
C HIS A 22 1.10 7.23 -4.01
N GLU A 23 1.52 8.06 -3.05
CA GLU A 23 1.26 9.50 -3.04
C GLU A 23 1.93 10.21 -4.22
N SER A 24 3.13 9.77 -4.59
CA SER A 24 3.85 10.30 -5.74
C SER A 24 3.13 10.01 -7.06
N ALA A 25 2.49 8.82 -7.16
CA ALA A 25 1.70 8.44 -8.32
C ALA A 25 0.45 9.32 -8.47
N HIS A 26 -0.27 9.62 -7.38
CA HIS A 26 -1.36 10.59 -7.38
C HIS A 26 -0.88 11.97 -7.86
N ALA A 27 0.18 12.49 -7.25
CA ALA A 27 0.75 13.79 -7.58
C ALA A 27 1.19 13.88 -9.06
N TRP A 28 1.83 12.83 -9.55
CA TRP A 28 2.29 12.76 -10.95
C TRP A 28 1.12 12.72 -11.93
N THR A 29 0.12 11.88 -11.65
CA THR A 29 -1.06 11.74 -12.52
C THR A 29 -1.89 13.02 -12.53
N ALA A 30 -2.17 13.63 -11.36
CA ALA A 30 -2.86 14.92 -11.29
C ALA A 30 -2.14 15.99 -12.13
N SER A 31 -0.80 16.07 -12.04
CA SER A 31 0.00 17.00 -12.85
C SER A 31 -0.11 16.73 -14.34
N ARG A 32 -0.25 15.46 -14.77
CA ARG A 32 -0.47 15.10 -16.18
C ARG A 32 -1.88 15.42 -16.67
N CYS A 33 -2.84 15.34 -15.76
CA CYS A 33 -4.25 15.64 -16.01
C CYS A 33 -4.58 17.14 -15.99
N GLY A 34 -3.61 18.00 -15.64
CA GLY A 34 -3.76 19.46 -15.69
C GLY A 34 -3.68 20.15 -14.34
N ASP A 35 -3.66 19.42 -13.23
CA ASP A 35 -3.50 20.00 -11.89
C ASP A 35 -2.03 20.00 -11.43
N PRO A 36 -1.32 21.15 -11.46
CA PRO A 36 0.07 21.24 -11.04
C PRO A 36 0.23 21.37 -9.52
N THR A 37 -0.86 21.43 -8.74
CA THR A 37 -0.85 21.77 -7.30
C THR A 37 0.12 20.93 -6.50
N ALA A 38 -0.02 19.61 -6.56
CA ALA A 38 0.86 18.68 -5.86
C ALA A 38 2.31 18.76 -6.33
N ARG A 39 2.53 18.93 -7.64
CA ARG A 39 3.87 19.09 -8.22
C ARG A 39 4.57 20.35 -7.73
N MET A 40 3.86 21.48 -7.68
CA MET A 40 4.41 22.75 -7.19
C MET A 40 4.78 22.69 -5.71
N LEU A 41 4.10 21.85 -4.93
CA LEU A 41 4.41 21.57 -3.52
C LEU A 41 5.50 20.49 -3.34
N GLY A 42 6.12 20.02 -4.43
CA GLY A 42 7.20 19.02 -4.38
C GLY A 42 6.74 17.62 -3.98
N ARG A 43 5.43 17.30 -4.22
CA ARG A 43 4.85 15.99 -3.88
C ARG A 43 5.14 14.90 -4.91
N VAL A 44 5.58 15.23 -6.12
CA VAL A 44 6.09 14.28 -7.10
C VAL A 44 7.51 13.89 -6.70
N SER A 45 7.64 13.02 -5.70
CA SER A 45 8.91 12.67 -5.10
C SER A 45 8.81 11.33 -4.37
N LEU A 46 9.82 10.47 -4.52
CA LEU A 46 9.94 9.24 -3.74
C LEU A 46 10.57 9.46 -2.36
N ASN A 47 10.91 10.70 -2.00
CA ASN A 47 11.40 11.03 -0.67
C ASN A 47 10.28 10.92 0.36
N PRO A 48 10.32 9.94 1.29
CA PRO A 48 9.25 9.70 2.25
C PRO A 48 8.96 10.90 3.15
N ILE A 49 9.94 11.76 3.42
CA ILE A 49 9.78 12.97 4.25
C ILE A 49 8.68 13.89 3.70
N ARG A 50 8.46 13.87 2.37
CA ARG A 50 7.40 14.66 1.73
C ARG A 50 5.99 14.14 2.01
N HIS A 51 5.86 12.86 2.38
CA HIS A 51 4.59 12.13 2.53
C HIS A 51 4.31 11.71 3.97
N ILE A 52 5.26 11.89 4.88
CA ILE A 52 5.13 11.51 6.29
C ILE A 52 4.08 12.40 6.98
N ASP A 53 3.15 11.75 7.65
CA ASP A 53 2.35 12.25 8.77
C ASP A 53 2.88 11.63 10.06
N LEU A 54 3.16 12.43 11.08
CA LEU A 54 3.81 11.93 12.29
C LEU A 54 2.98 10.84 12.99
N PHE A 55 1.66 11.03 13.07
CA PHE A 55 0.77 10.08 13.72
C PHE A 55 0.45 8.88 12.83
N GLY A 56 -0.01 9.15 11.59
CA GLY A 56 -0.48 8.09 10.69
C GLY A 56 0.65 7.27 10.08
N THR A 57 1.82 7.85 9.86
CA THR A 57 2.90 7.18 9.13
C THR A 57 3.97 6.59 10.05
N ILE A 58 4.14 7.14 11.27
CA ILE A 58 5.22 6.71 12.19
C ILE A 58 4.64 6.10 13.45
N ILE A 59 3.88 6.88 14.25
CA ILE A 59 3.47 6.45 15.59
C ILE A 59 2.52 5.25 15.51
N LEU A 60 1.45 5.35 14.72
CA LEU A 60 0.43 4.31 14.64
C LEU A 60 0.96 3.00 14.05
N PRO A 61 1.69 2.99 12.91
CA PRO A 61 2.31 1.77 12.40
C PRO A 61 3.31 1.14 13.35
N LEU A 62 4.10 1.94 14.06
CA LEU A 62 5.07 1.42 15.03
C LEU A 62 4.36 0.75 16.22
N VAL A 63 3.32 1.38 16.76
CA VAL A 63 2.50 0.80 17.83
C VAL A 63 1.83 -0.49 17.35
N ALA A 64 1.28 -0.48 16.13
CA ALA A 64 0.67 -1.67 15.53
C ALA A 64 1.67 -2.83 15.41
N ALA A 65 2.88 -2.56 14.88
CA ALA A 65 3.93 -3.55 14.72
C ALA A 65 4.42 -4.13 16.06
N ILE A 66 4.56 -3.30 17.10
CA ILE A 66 4.96 -3.74 18.45
C ILE A 66 3.85 -4.57 19.12
N SER A 67 2.59 -4.16 18.94
CA SER A 67 1.42 -4.82 19.55
C SER A 67 0.98 -6.09 18.81
N GLY A 68 1.55 -6.38 17.63
CA GLY A 68 1.18 -7.53 16.80
C GLY A 68 -0.20 -7.42 16.15
N ILE A 69 -0.77 -6.20 16.09
CA ILE A 69 -1.99 -5.91 15.34
C ILE A 69 -1.64 -5.59 13.87
N PRO A 70 -2.59 -5.74 12.92
CA PRO A 70 -2.35 -5.38 11.54
C PRO A 70 -1.81 -3.97 11.39
N LEU A 71 -0.84 -3.79 10.48
CA LEU A 71 -0.23 -2.49 10.20
C LEU A 71 -1.30 -1.54 9.65
N LEU A 72 -1.64 -0.53 10.43
CA LEU A 72 -2.57 0.54 10.09
C LEU A 72 -1.81 1.85 10.05
N GLY A 73 -2.15 2.69 9.09
CA GLY A 73 -1.53 4.00 8.97
C GLY A 73 -2.04 4.75 7.75
N TRP A 74 -1.71 6.03 7.71
CA TRP A 74 -2.00 6.89 6.56
C TRP A 74 -0.81 7.81 6.29
N ALA A 75 -0.73 8.26 5.05
CA ALA A 75 0.21 9.29 4.62
C ALA A 75 -0.41 10.69 4.76
N LYS A 76 0.41 11.71 4.70
CA LYS A 76 -0.05 13.07 4.47
C LYS A 76 -0.63 13.16 3.06
N PRO A 77 -1.95 13.43 2.92
CA PRO A 77 -2.64 13.36 1.63
C PRO A 77 -1.99 14.24 0.57
N THR A 78 -1.97 13.77 -0.67
CA THR A 78 -1.56 14.57 -1.83
C THR A 78 -2.64 15.59 -2.13
N PRO A 79 -2.33 16.91 -2.12
CA PRO A 79 -3.33 17.92 -2.44
C PRO A 79 -3.63 17.91 -3.94
N VAL A 80 -4.90 17.76 -4.27
CA VAL A 80 -5.42 17.79 -5.65
C VAL A 80 -6.55 18.80 -5.73
N ASP A 81 -6.54 19.65 -6.76
CA ASP A 81 -7.62 20.59 -7.07
C ASP A 81 -8.34 20.15 -8.35
N PRO A 82 -9.53 19.51 -8.23
CA PRO A 82 -10.27 19.01 -9.39
C PRO A 82 -10.69 20.10 -10.39
N ARG A 83 -10.68 21.38 -10.00
CA ARG A 83 -11.02 22.50 -10.88
C ARG A 83 -9.97 22.71 -11.97
N ASN A 84 -8.74 22.22 -11.76
CA ASN A 84 -7.65 22.31 -12.71
C ASN A 84 -7.63 21.15 -13.71
N PHE A 85 -8.43 20.12 -13.52
CA PHE A 85 -8.51 18.97 -14.41
C PHE A 85 -9.09 19.36 -15.79
N ARG A 86 -8.56 18.76 -16.85
CA ARG A 86 -9.04 18.96 -18.22
C ARG A 86 -10.41 18.27 -18.42
N ASN A 87 -10.51 17.04 -17.90
CA ASN A 87 -11.74 16.24 -17.89
C ASN A 87 -12.04 15.86 -16.44
N PRO A 88 -12.79 16.67 -15.67
CA PRO A 88 -12.90 16.52 -14.21
C PRO A 88 -13.22 15.12 -13.72
N MET A 89 -14.18 14.42 -14.36
CA MET A 89 -14.55 13.06 -13.96
C MET A 89 -13.44 12.05 -14.28
N LEU A 90 -12.96 12.03 -15.53
CA LEU A 90 -11.97 11.04 -15.96
C LEU A 90 -10.63 11.24 -15.25
N ASP A 91 -10.21 12.50 -15.13
CA ASP A 91 -8.92 12.86 -14.55
C ASP A 91 -8.91 12.61 -13.03
N ASP A 92 -10.04 12.81 -12.33
CA ASP A 92 -10.18 12.44 -10.92
C ASP A 92 -10.12 10.91 -10.74
N ILE A 93 -10.81 10.13 -11.57
CA ILE A 93 -10.74 8.67 -11.57
C ILE A 93 -9.31 8.19 -11.84
N LEU A 94 -8.65 8.70 -12.88
CA LEU A 94 -7.27 8.33 -13.21
C LEU A 94 -6.29 8.66 -12.09
N THR A 95 -6.46 9.84 -11.50
CA THR A 95 -5.64 10.27 -10.36
C THR A 95 -5.85 9.35 -9.17
N SER A 96 -7.10 9.02 -8.84
CA SER A 96 -7.44 8.17 -7.69
C SER A 96 -6.94 6.74 -7.86
N VAL A 97 -7.01 6.14 -9.05
CA VAL A 97 -6.52 4.77 -9.24
C VAL A 97 -5.00 4.68 -9.41
N ALA A 98 -4.32 5.81 -9.64
CA ALA A 98 -2.87 5.83 -9.87
C ALA A 98 -2.09 5.30 -8.65
N GLY A 99 -2.50 5.65 -7.42
CA GLY A 99 -1.91 5.14 -6.19
C GLY A 99 -1.97 3.62 -6.09
N PRO A 100 -3.18 3.04 -6.06
CA PRO A 100 -3.35 1.57 -6.04
C PRO A 100 -2.62 0.84 -7.18
N VAL A 101 -2.68 1.37 -8.40
CA VAL A 101 -1.97 0.77 -9.55
C VAL A 101 -0.46 0.78 -9.34
N SER A 102 0.10 1.88 -8.83
CA SER A 102 1.54 1.96 -8.52
C SER A 102 1.97 0.94 -7.47
N ASN A 103 1.13 0.71 -6.45
CA ASN A 103 1.39 -0.32 -5.46
C ASN A 103 1.36 -1.74 -6.07
N PHE A 104 0.42 -2.06 -6.95
CA PHE A 104 0.44 -3.35 -7.66
C PHE A 104 1.70 -3.53 -8.52
N ILE A 105 2.17 -2.46 -9.17
CA ILE A 105 3.42 -2.51 -9.95
C ILE A 105 4.61 -2.82 -9.02
N VAL A 106 4.72 -2.15 -7.88
CA VAL A 106 5.79 -2.41 -6.89
C VAL A 106 5.69 -3.83 -6.33
N ALA A 107 4.49 -4.30 -5.96
CA ALA A 107 4.28 -5.65 -5.47
C ALA A 107 4.71 -6.71 -6.50
N THR A 108 4.36 -6.50 -7.76
CA THR A 108 4.74 -7.39 -8.86
C THR A 108 6.25 -7.38 -9.10
N GLY A 109 6.88 -6.20 -9.06
CA GLY A 109 8.34 -6.07 -9.14
C GLY A 109 9.06 -6.82 -8.01
N ALA A 110 8.57 -6.69 -6.77
CA ALA A 110 9.11 -7.42 -5.63
C ALA A 110 8.93 -8.94 -5.77
N LEU A 111 7.76 -9.40 -6.24
CA LEU A 111 7.50 -10.82 -6.53
C LEU A 111 8.50 -11.38 -7.55
N LEU A 112 8.74 -10.66 -8.65
CA LEU A 112 9.69 -11.10 -9.70
C LEU A 112 11.13 -11.15 -9.16
N LEU A 113 11.53 -10.21 -8.31
CA LEU A 113 12.86 -10.24 -7.67
C LEU A 113 12.98 -11.41 -6.69
N LEU A 114 11.95 -11.71 -5.90
CA LEU A 114 11.91 -12.89 -5.04
C LEU A 114 11.98 -14.18 -5.86
N GLY A 115 11.25 -14.27 -6.97
CA GLY A 115 11.35 -15.37 -7.92
C GLY A 115 12.77 -15.54 -8.49
N GLY A 116 13.42 -14.42 -8.85
CA GLY A 116 14.83 -14.44 -9.28
C GLY A 116 15.78 -15.00 -8.21
N ILE A 117 15.59 -14.66 -6.94
CA ILE A 117 16.36 -15.22 -5.81
C ILE A 117 16.09 -16.73 -5.70
N SER A 118 14.82 -17.15 -5.76
CA SER A 118 14.42 -18.56 -5.68
C SER A 118 15.08 -19.41 -6.78
N LEU A 119 15.08 -18.91 -8.01
CA LEU A 119 15.63 -19.62 -9.17
C LEU A 119 17.16 -19.58 -9.26
N SER A 120 17.82 -18.73 -8.46
CA SER A 120 19.29 -18.58 -8.53
C SER A 120 20.06 -19.70 -7.85
N SER A 121 19.49 -20.36 -6.84
CA SER A 121 20.15 -21.44 -6.08
C SER A 121 19.13 -22.21 -5.21
N SER A 122 19.49 -23.47 -4.85
CA SER A 122 18.69 -24.26 -3.89
C SER A 122 18.54 -23.58 -2.53
N ALA A 123 19.59 -22.93 -2.05
CA ALA A 123 19.53 -22.14 -0.80
C ALA A 123 18.59 -20.93 -0.93
N GLY A 124 18.58 -20.26 -2.08
CA GLY A 124 17.62 -19.19 -2.38
C GLY A 124 16.18 -19.70 -2.40
N HIS A 125 15.95 -20.86 -3.01
CA HIS A 125 14.64 -21.50 -3.05
C HIS A 125 14.12 -21.85 -1.64
N GLU A 126 14.92 -22.50 -0.81
CA GLU A 126 14.57 -22.82 0.58
C GLU A 126 14.30 -21.57 1.41
N LEU A 127 15.13 -20.53 1.24
CA LEU A 127 14.91 -19.24 1.90
C LEU A 127 13.53 -18.64 1.54
N ILE A 128 13.17 -18.60 0.26
CA ILE A 128 11.90 -18.02 -0.19
C ILE A 128 10.70 -18.83 0.32
N LEU A 129 10.78 -20.16 0.33
CA LEU A 129 9.73 -21.03 0.88
C LEU A 129 9.53 -20.84 2.37
N GLY A 130 10.57 -20.46 3.11
CA GLY A 130 10.52 -20.20 4.55
C GLY A 130 9.91 -18.82 4.91
N LEU A 131 9.92 -17.83 4.01
CA LEU A 131 9.49 -16.46 4.32
C LEU A 131 8.06 -16.31 4.85
N PRO A 132 7.03 -17.06 4.36
CA PRO A 132 5.66 -16.94 4.87
C PRO A 132 5.43 -17.55 6.25
N GLY A 133 6.38 -18.30 6.79
CA GLY A 133 6.25 -19.01 8.08
C GLY A 133 6.77 -18.17 9.24
N ASP A 134 8.01 -18.36 9.59
CA ASP A 134 8.62 -17.71 10.74
C ASP A 134 9.97 -17.09 10.32
N PHE A 135 10.06 -15.77 10.31
CA PHE A 135 11.30 -15.05 10.06
C PHE A 135 12.44 -15.45 11.02
N ALA A 136 12.09 -15.98 12.21
CA ALA A 136 13.07 -16.45 13.18
C ALA A 136 13.74 -17.77 12.75
N SER A 137 13.06 -18.56 11.92
CA SER A 137 13.56 -19.86 11.42
C SER A 137 14.43 -19.74 10.16
N ALA A 138 14.40 -18.61 9.49
CA ALA A 138 15.20 -18.33 8.29
C ALA A 138 16.73 -18.21 8.57
N GLY A 139 17.16 -18.60 9.71
CA GLY A 139 18.44 -19.11 10.26
C GLY A 139 19.78 -18.63 9.72
N SER A 140 19.85 -17.54 8.95
CA SER A 140 21.13 -16.96 8.57
C SER A 140 21.11 -15.45 8.68
N ASP A 141 22.03 -14.89 9.46
CA ASP A 141 22.37 -13.46 9.50
C ASP A 141 22.97 -12.98 8.14
N SER A 142 22.49 -13.52 7.01
CA SER A 142 23.03 -13.19 5.69
C SER A 142 22.33 -11.95 5.13
N ALA A 143 23.07 -11.14 4.39
CA ALA A 143 22.54 -10.00 3.66
C ALA A 143 21.40 -10.42 2.70
N LEU A 144 21.47 -11.63 2.13
CA LEU A 144 20.44 -12.18 1.24
C LEU A 144 19.12 -12.39 1.98
N THR A 145 19.16 -12.92 3.22
CA THR A 145 17.97 -13.10 4.05
C THR A 145 17.29 -11.75 4.31
N PHE A 146 18.07 -10.73 4.67
CA PHE A 146 17.52 -9.40 4.90
C PHE A 146 16.87 -8.81 3.64
N VAL A 147 17.52 -8.95 2.47
CA VAL A 147 16.97 -8.50 1.18
C VAL A 147 15.67 -9.24 0.85
N ALA A 148 15.63 -10.56 1.03
CA ALA A 148 14.44 -11.37 0.79
C ALA A 148 13.27 -10.97 1.72
N MET A 149 13.55 -10.76 3.00
CA MET A 149 12.57 -10.26 3.97
C MET A 149 12.02 -8.88 3.57
N MET A 150 12.90 -7.97 3.15
CA MET A 150 12.50 -6.63 2.70
C MET A 150 11.61 -6.70 1.47
N LEU A 151 11.98 -7.50 0.46
CA LEU A 151 11.19 -7.69 -0.76
C LEU A 151 9.84 -8.35 -0.46
N TYR A 152 9.80 -9.33 0.45
CA TYR A 152 8.56 -9.96 0.88
C TYR A 152 7.64 -8.97 1.60
N ALA A 153 8.17 -8.20 2.56
CA ALA A 153 7.41 -7.14 3.22
C ALA A 153 6.89 -6.10 2.21
N LEU A 154 7.74 -5.71 1.25
CA LEU A 154 7.38 -4.78 0.18
C LEU A 154 6.23 -5.33 -0.69
N MET A 155 6.30 -6.61 -1.09
CA MET A 155 5.24 -7.27 -1.84
C MET A 155 3.92 -7.27 -1.08
N ILE A 156 3.91 -7.76 0.16
CA ILE A 156 2.69 -7.90 0.97
C ILE A 156 2.06 -6.54 1.28
N ILE A 157 2.85 -5.58 1.75
CA ILE A 157 2.34 -4.24 2.12
C ILE A 157 1.77 -3.52 0.91
N ASN A 158 2.41 -3.62 -0.26
CA ASN A 158 1.90 -2.98 -1.47
C ASN A 158 0.61 -3.64 -1.98
N VAL A 159 0.47 -4.96 -1.90
CA VAL A 159 -0.80 -5.64 -2.21
C VAL A 159 -1.91 -5.18 -1.26
N VAL A 160 -1.63 -5.14 0.04
CA VAL A 160 -2.61 -4.70 1.05
C VAL A 160 -3.03 -3.25 0.79
N LEU A 161 -2.08 -2.32 0.59
CA LEU A 161 -2.38 -0.92 0.32
C LEU A 161 -3.19 -0.74 -0.97
N ALA A 162 -2.84 -1.45 -2.05
CA ALA A 162 -3.55 -1.37 -3.32
C ALA A 162 -5.01 -1.80 -3.16
N VAL A 163 -5.25 -2.98 -2.59
CA VAL A 163 -6.60 -3.52 -2.42
C VAL A 163 -7.41 -2.68 -1.42
N PHE A 164 -6.80 -2.27 -0.30
CA PHE A 164 -7.47 -1.46 0.71
C PHE A 164 -7.92 -0.12 0.14
N ASN A 165 -7.06 0.58 -0.61
CA ASN A 165 -7.41 1.86 -1.19
C ASN A 165 -8.42 1.76 -2.36
N LEU A 166 -8.58 0.59 -2.99
CA LEU A 166 -9.63 0.37 -3.98
C LEU A 166 -11.03 0.15 -3.38
N ILE A 167 -11.13 -0.02 -2.05
CA ILE A 167 -12.44 -0.13 -1.38
C ILE A 167 -13.20 1.18 -1.57
N PRO A 168 -14.46 1.12 -2.04
CA PRO A 168 -15.24 2.33 -2.30
C PRO A 168 -15.86 2.91 -1.01
N VAL A 169 -15.03 3.31 -0.08
CA VAL A 169 -15.42 3.91 1.21
C VAL A 169 -14.55 5.14 1.49
N PRO A 170 -15.11 6.35 1.63
CA PRO A 170 -14.31 7.52 1.97
C PRO A 170 -13.57 7.36 3.31
N PRO A 171 -12.32 7.82 3.43
CA PRO A 171 -11.58 8.65 2.48
C PRO A 171 -10.65 7.88 1.52
N LEU A 172 -10.91 6.61 1.23
CA LEU A 172 -10.07 5.76 0.36
C LEU A 172 -10.24 6.14 -1.13
N ASP A 173 -9.23 5.86 -1.95
CA ASP A 173 -9.18 6.23 -3.38
C ASP A 173 -10.36 5.67 -4.18
N GLY A 174 -10.77 4.42 -3.90
CA GLY A 174 -11.94 3.80 -4.53
C GLY A 174 -13.23 4.59 -4.33
N SER A 175 -13.29 5.42 -3.29
CA SER A 175 -14.45 6.28 -3.04
C SER A 175 -14.59 7.40 -4.08
N HIS A 176 -13.48 7.96 -4.54
CA HIS A 176 -13.47 8.98 -5.60
C HIS A 176 -14.03 8.41 -6.90
N VAL A 177 -13.72 7.17 -7.21
CA VAL A 177 -14.28 6.48 -8.40
C VAL A 177 -15.78 6.30 -8.25
N LEU A 178 -16.25 5.69 -7.14
CA LEU A 178 -17.68 5.43 -6.93
C LEU A 178 -18.52 6.71 -6.89
N ARG A 179 -17.98 7.76 -6.27
CA ARG A 179 -18.63 9.06 -6.10
C ARG A 179 -19.18 9.65 -7.41
N HIS A 180 -18.49 9.46 -8.53
CA HIS A 180 -18.91 9.95 -9.84
C HIS A 180 -20.16 9.27 -10.40
N PHE A 181 -20.50 8.08 -9.91
CA PHE A 181 -21.66 7.30 -10.34
C PHE A 181 -22.86 7.44 -9.40
N LEU A 182 -22.69 8.17 -8.27
CA LEU A 182 -23.77 8.37 -7.30
C LEU A 182 -24.62 9.60 -7.63
N PRO A 183 -25.96 9.52 -7.48
CA PRO A 183 -26.82 10.68 -7.48
C PRO A 183 -26.39 11.69 -6.40
N GLU A 184 -26.64 12.98 -6.63
CA GLU A 184 -26.15 14.05 -5.74
C GLU A 184 -26.65 13.92 -4.30
N SER A 185 -27.91 13.52 -4.11
CA SER A 185 -28.50 13.28 -2.79
C SER A 185 -27.80 12.16 -2.01
N VAL A 186 -27.41 11.09 -2.70
CA VAL A 186 -26.69 9.95 -2.11
C VAL A 186 -25.22 10.35 -1.84
N ARG A 187 -24.60 11.10 -2.75
CA ARG A 187 -23.22 11.56 -2.62
C ARG A 187 -22.99 12.40 -1.37
N MET A 188 -23.92 13.31 -1.05
CA MET A 188 -23.84 14.12 0.17
C MET A 188 -23.84 13.27 1.45
N ILE A 189 -24.63 12.21 1.49
CA ILE A 189 -24.67 11.28 2.63
C ILE A 189 -23.38 10.46 2.66
N TYR A 190 -22.98 9.93 1.53
CA TYR A 190 -21.78 9.12 1.36
C TYR A 190 -20.52 9.85 1.85
N ASP A 191 -20.33 11.12 1.46
CA ASP A 191 -19.19 11.93 1.89
C ASP A 191 -19.21 12.22 3.41
N ARG A 192 -20.41 12.34 4.02
CA ARG A 192 -20.54 12.60 5.47
C ARG A 192 -20.25 11.39 6.35
N ILE A 193 -20.71 10.22 5.94
CA ILE A 193 -20.58 9.01 6.75
C ILE A 193 -19.28 8.23 6.48
N GLY A 194 -18.49 8.65 5.48
CA GLY A 194 -17.35 7.88 4.98
C GLY A 194 -16.35 7.50 6.06
N ILE A 195 -15.94 8.45 6.91
CA ILE A 195 -14.99 8.15 7.99
C ILE A 195 -15.57 7.13 8.99
N PHE A 196 -16.86 7.22 9.32
CA PHE A 196 -17.50 6.26 10.21
C PHE A 196 -17.65 4.90 9.54
N ALA A 197 -17.94 4.86 8.23
CA ALA A 197 -17.99 3.64 7.46
C ALA A 197 -16.60 2.96 7.38
N LEU A 198 -15.54 3.74 7.24
CA LEU A 198 -14.16 3.23 7.30
C LEU A 198 -13.84 2.63 8.68
N LEU A 199 -14.17 3.35 9.76
CA LEU A 199 -13.98 2.85 11.12
C LEU A 199 -14.79 1.56 11.36
N ALA A 200 -16.05 1.53 10.92
CA ALA A 200 -16.88 0.33 11.00
C ALA A 200 -16.28 -0.83 10.18
N LEU A 201 -15.75 -0.57 8.98
CA LEU A 201 -15.08 -1.57 8.16
C LEU A 201 -13.85 -2.15 8.88
N VAL A 202 -13.02 -1.32 9.49
CA VAL A 202 -11.80 -1.76 10.17
C VAL A 202 -12.11 -2.54 11.45
N TYR A 203 -13.04 -2.03 12.29
CA TYR A 203 -13.29 -2.62 13.60
C TYR A 203 -14.33 -3.74 13.58
N LEU A 204 -15.35 -3.65 12.72
CA LEU A 204 -16.45 -4.62 12.66
C LEU A 204 -16.39 -5.51 11.41
N GLY A 205 -15.73 -5.01 10.35
CA GLY A 205 -15.66 -5.65 9.05
C GLY A 205 -14.47 -6.60 8.85
N GLY A 206 -13.80 -7.09 9.90
CA GLY A 206 -12.58 -7.91 9.78
C GLY A 206 -12.74 -9.13 8.87
N GLY A 207 -13.91 -9.76 8.88
CA GLY A 207 -14.25 -10.85 7.95
C GLY A 207 -14.35 -10.37 6.49
N LEU A 208 -14.99 -9.23 6.26
CA LEU A 208 -15.13 -8.63 4.92
C LEU A 208 -13.78 -8.17 4.38
N LEU A 209 -13.00 -7.45 5.20
CA LEU A 209 -11.67 -7.00 4.81
C LEU A 209 -10.76 -8.20 4.47
N SER A 210 -10.79 -9.24 5.29
CA SER A 210 -10.07 -10.49 5.02
C SER A 210 -10.55 -11.15 3.72
N ALA A 211 -11.87 -11.17 3.46
CA ALA A 211 -12.43 -11.73 2.23
C ALA A 211 -11.98 -10.96 0.98
N LEU A 212 -11.86 -9.63 1.08
CA LEU A 212 -11.38 -8.76 -0.01
C LEU A 212 -9.87 -8.93 -0.25
N LEU A 213 -9.06 -9.04 0.80
CA LEU A 213 -7.60 -9.16 0.70
C LEU A 213 -7.14 -10.56 0.28
N ARG A 214 -7.81 -11.62 0.78
CA ARG A 214 -7.40 -13.02 0.58
C ARG A 214 -7.15 -13.43 -0.87
N PRO A 215 -7.99 -13.11 -1.87
CA PRO A 215 -7.76 -13.56 -3.24
C PRO A 215 -6.46 -12.98 -3.82
N PHE A 216 -6.17 -11.72 -3.54
CA PHE A 216 -4.95 -11.06 -4.01
C PHE A 216 -3.71 -11.60 -3.31
N LEU A 217 -3.74 -11.70 -1.98
CA LEU A 217 -2.63 -12.27 -1.22
C LEU A 217 -2.36 -13.72 -1.61
N ARG A 218 -3.42 -14.54 -1.78
CA ARG A 218 -3.27 -15.93 -2.27
C ARG A 218 -2.68 -15.99 -3.66
N PHE A 219 -3.08 -15.08 -4.55
CA PHE A 219 -2.52 -15.01 -5.90
C PHE A 219 -1.01 -14.75 -5.85
N TYR A 220 -0.57 -13.69 -5.15
CA TYR A 220 0.86 -13.36 -5.04
C TYR A 220 1.65 -14.46 -4.34
N LEU A 221 1.15 -15.02 -3.24
CA LEU A 221 1.80 -16.13 -2.55
C LEU A 221 1.85 -17.40 -3.41
N SER A 222 0.77 -17.73 -4.12
CA SER A 222 0.76 -18.90 -5.02
C SER A 222 1.74 -18.75 -6.18
N MET A 223 1.96 -17.53 -6.69
CA MET A 223 2.96 -17.26 -7.70
C MET A 223 4.38 -17.37 -7.12
N LEU A 224 4.59 -16.87 -5.89
CA LEU A 224 5.88 -16.99 -5.20
C LEU A 224 6.30 -18.45 -5.02
N TYR A 225 5.37 -19.34 -4.67
CA TYR A 225 5.64 -20.78 -4.50
C TYR A 225 5.81 -21.56 -5.81
N LYS A 226 5.60 -20.94 -6.97
CA LYS A 226 5.86 -21.56 -8.29
C LYS A 226 7.27 -21.34 -8.78
N PHE A 227 7.98 -20.40 -8.23
CA PHE A 227 9.41 -20.17 -8.50
C PHE A 227 10.29 -21.06 -7.65
#